data_d323b4883205083f80f0aaa0b3874eaa
#
_entry.id   d323b4883205083f80f0aaa0b3874eaa
#
_cell.length_a   1.000
_cell.length_b   1.000
_cell.length_c   1.000
_cell.angle_alpha   90.00
_cell.angle_beta   90.00
_cell.angle_gamma   90.00
#
_symmetry.space_group_name_H-M   'P 1'
#
loop_
_entity.id
_entity.type
_entity.pdbx_description
1 polymer ?
#
loop_
_entity_poly.entity_id
_entity_poly.type
_entity_poly.pdbx_seq_one_letter_code
_entity_poly.pdbx_strand_id
1 'polypeptide(L)'
;MVRALTYLFFIVVTVLGLAWFADRPGLLVIEWQSYHIDVPLFRATVLIVLTVLVVLFGLNVTRKILGGPGRFGRHLVQKRVSRGYDALRKGIFAVGAGDEALAARFAASAKRALPKEPLAQLLLAQSAQLSGDRRTAQRVFEAMSEKPETQLLGLRGLFLEASHDNQMEAARQFAARALALNPALPWPVHSLFEMQCRERDWHGALETLNTARQHRHIDRKTIDRRRAVLLTAQALDLEDTQPEKAAELALEAHRLIPGFVPAAHIAGRILASRDSAHKAARVLAKTWQYTPHPDLALTYAYVRPGDSPRDRLSRIKSLIILTPDHPEARIALAHAAIDAREWEEARFALQPLLAANPTARVCTLMARIEGGEKRDAGRVREWLARAVRAPRDAIWIADGVASEEWSPISPVTGKLDAFEWRVPADKPKSVGSDHFFEEISAL
;
A
#
# COMPACT_ATOMS: atom_id res chain seq x y z
N MET A 1 61.42 -16.22 -9.00
CA MET A 1 62.88 -16.29 -8.74
C MET A 1 63.30 -17.65 -8.19
N VAL A 2 62.72 -18.21 -7.15
CA VAL A 2 63.08 -19.51 -6.54
C VAL A 2 63.09 -20.68 -7.56
N ARG A 3 62.09 -20.77 -8.44
CA ARG A 3 62.01 -21.82 -9.48
C ARG A 3 63.10 -21.71 -10.54
N ALA A 4 63.55 -20.53 -10.91
CA ALA A 4 64.64 -20.33 -11.85
C ALA A 4 65.99 -20.75 -11.22
N LEU A 5 66.14 -20.45 -9.93
CA LEU A 5 67.36 -20.85 -9.18
C LEU A 5 67.46 -22.38 -9.00
N THR A 6 66.30 -23.05 -8.74
CA THR A 6 66.27 -24.51 -8.66
C THR A 6 66.55 -25.17 -10.01
N TYR A 7 66.03 -24.64 -11.13
CA TYR A 7 66.44 -25.15 -12.47
C TYR A 7 67.89 -24.93 -12.77
N LEU A 8 68.46 -23.77 -12.46
CA LEU A 8 69.86 -23.47 -12.64
C LEU A 8 70.74 -24.42 -11.81
N PHE A 9 70.39 -24.66 -10.54
CA PHE A 9 71.09 -25.63 -9.68
C PHE A 9 71.08 -27.04 -10.27
N PHE A 10 69.91 -27.53 -10.74
CA PHE A 10 69.83 -28.85 -11.37
C PHE A 10 70.62 -28.94 -12.66
N ILE A 11 70.66 -27.87 -13.47
CA ILE A 11 71.52 -27.84 -14.69
C ILE A 11 73.01 -27.90 -14.32
N VAL A 12 73.43 -27.11 -13.35
CA VAL A 12 74.85 -27.10 -12.89
C VAL A 12 75.25 -28.46 -12.33
N VAL A 13 74.46 -29.10 -11.50
CA VAL A 13 74.67 -30.43 -10.96
C VAL A 13 74.74 -31.49 -12.06
N THR A 14 73.83 -31.40 -13.05
CA THR A 14 73.85 -32.34 -14.20
C THR A 14 75.07 -32.17 -15.07
N VAL A 15 75.54 -30.93 -15.34
CA VAL A 15 76.69 -30.63 -16.14
C VAL A 15 78.04 -31.09 -15.39
N LEU A 16 78.13 -30.82 -14.09
CA LEU A 16 79.28 -31.29 -13.27
C LEU A 16 79.31 -32.83 -13.18
N GLY A 17 78.17 -33.49 -13.04
CA GLY A 17 78.01 -34.94 -13.04
C GLY A 17 78.42 -35.56 -14.38
N LEU A 18 78.03 -34.98 -15.51
CA LEU A 18 78.44 -35.41 -16.84
C LEU A 18 79.95 -35.19 -17.12
N ALA A 19 80.52 -34.07 -16.67
CA ALA A 19 81.97 -33.80 -16.77
C ALA A 19 82.80 -34.81 -15.96
N TRP A 20 82.38 -35.13 -14.73
CA TRP A 20 83.02 -36.12 -13.90
C TRP A 20 82.95 -37.54 -14.51
N PHE A 21 81.90 -37.90 -15.23
CA PHE A 21 81.77 -39.14 -15.92
C PHE A 21 82.50 -39.21 -17.26
N ALA A 22 82.73 -38.05 -17.90
CA ALA A 22 83.52 -37.96 -19.14
C ALA A 22 85.01 -38.29 -18.95
N ASP A 23 85.54 -37.96 -17.74
CA ASP A 23 86.97 -38.21 -17.41
C ASP A 23 87.29 -39.67 -17.01
N ARG A 24 86.27 -40.57 -16.97
CA ARG A 24 86.48 -41.98 -16.62
C ARG A 24 86.06 -42.89 -17.80
N PRO A 25 87.01 -43.47 -18.53
CA PRO A 25 86.78 -44.39 -19.64
C PRO A 25 86.23 -45.71 -19.10
N GLY A 26 84.92 -45.92 -19.25
CA GLY A 26 84.20 -47.15 -18.98
C GLY A 26 83.42 -47.60 -20.25
N LEU A 27 83.46 -48.90 -20.56
CA LEU A 27 82.61 -49.49 -21.63
C LEU A 27 81.39 -50.22 -21.01
N LEU A 28 80.22 -49.89 -21.49
CA LEU A 28 79.00 -50.63 -21.15
C LEU A 28 78.71 -51.64 -22.30
N VAL A 29 78.92 -52.91 -21.99
CA VAL A 29 78.62 -54.02 -22.96
C VAL A 29 77.23 -54.50 -22.69
N ILE A 30 76.32 -54.29 -23.62
CA ILE A 30 74.93 -54.81 -23.58
C ILE A 30 74.87 -56.03 -24.51
N GLU A 31 74.71 -57.20 -23.91
CA GLU A 31 74.45 -58.45 -24.65
C GLU A 31 72.94 -58.71 -24.72
N TRP A 32 72.42 -58.60 -25.93
CA TRP A 32 70.98 -58.98 -26.17
C TRP A 32 70.94 -59.88 -27.36
N GLN A 33 70.54 -61.15 -27.16
CA GLN A 33 70.24 -62.14 -28.22
C GLN A 33 71.28 -62.19 -29.38
N SER A 34 72.57 -62.41 -29.08
CA SER A 34 73.72 -62.47 -30.03
C SER A 34 74.21 -61.18 -30.67
N TYR A 35 73.72 -59.99 -30.16
CA TYR A 35 74.26 -58.73 -30.57
C TYR A 35 75.04 -58.16 -29.37
N HIS A 36 76.37 -57.89 -29.60
CA HIS A 36 77.23 -57.18 -28.69
C HIS A 36 77.27 -55.72 -29.14
N ILE A 37 76.77 -54.85 -28.32
CA ILE A 37 76.74 -53.41 -28.56
C ILE A 37 77.66 -52.75 -27.52
N ASP A 38 78.87 -52.38 -27.94
CA ASP A 38 79.86 -51.64 -27.10
C ASP A 38 79.58 -50.16 -27.18
N VAL A 39 78.94 -49.59 -26.12
CA VAL A 39 78.70 -48.17 -26.04
C VAL A 39 79.56 -47.53 -24.96
N PRO A 40 80.35 -46.49 -25.29
CA PRO A 40 81.08 -45.74 -24.26
C PRO A 40 80.12 -45.27 -23.19
N LEU A 41 80.45 -45.50 -21.91
CA LEU A 41 79.60 -45.19 -20.73
C LEU A 41 79.07 -43.75 -20.77
N PHE A 42 79.86 -42.81 -21.25
CA PHE A 42 79.46 -41.40 -21.44
C PHE A 42 78.30 -41.24 -22.43
N ARG A 43 78.33 -41.92 -23.59
CA ARG A 43 77.23 -41.83 -24.58
C ARG A 43 75.95 -42.44 -24.06
N ALA A 44 75.97 -43.55 -23.33
CA ALA A 44 74.87 -44.19 -22.71
C ALA A 44 74.23 -43.25 -21.63
N THR A 45 75.03 -42.62 -20.81
CA THR A 45 74.58 -41.71 -19.79
C THR A 45 73.87 -40.43 -20.37
N VAL A 46 74.49 -39.86 -21.42
CA VAL A 46 73.90 -38.71 -22.14
C VAL A 46 72.54 -39.10 -22.78
N LEU A 47 72.47 -40.29 -23.38
CA LEU A 47 71.23 -40.77 -23.99
C LEU A 47 70.13 -40.95 -22.94
N ILE A 48 70.46 -41.53 -21.78
CA ILE A 48 69.48 -41.71 -20.68
C ILE A 48 69.05 -40.35 -20.14
N VAL A 49 69.95 -39.41 -19.88
CA VAL A 49 69.58 -38.08 -19.42
C VAL A 49 68.68 -37.32 -20.40
N LEU A 50 69.04 -37.41 -21.71
CA LEU A 50 68.27 -36.77 -22.75
C LEU A 50 66.82 -37.39 -22.82
N THR A 51 66.73 -38.72 -22.73
CA THR A 51 65.46 -39.41 -22.71
C THR A 51 64.56 -38.99 -21.53
N VAL A 52 65.15 -38.92 -20.32
CA VAL A 52 64.50 -38.45 -19.10
C VAL A 52 64.03 -37.00 -19.25
N LEU A 53 64.88 -36.12 -19.81
CA LEU A 53 64.54 -34.73 -20.07
C LEU A 53 63.36 -34.60 -21.07
N VAL A 54 63.33 -35.39 -22.15
CA VAL A 54 62.24 -35.42 -23.15
C VAL A 54 60.96 -35.91 -22.51
N VAL A 55 61.01 -36.98 -21.70
CA VAL A 55 59.85 -37.47 -20.95
C VAL A 55 59.31 -36.47 -19.96
N LEU A 56 60.17 -35.82 -19.16
CA LEU A 56 59.79 -34.78 -18.21
C LEU A 56 59.21 -33.56 -18.92
N PHE A 57 59.78 -33.15 -20.05
CA PHE A 57 59.27 -32.08 -20.89
C PHE A 57 57.87 -32.44 -21.45
N GLY A 58 57.74 -33.67 -22.01
CA GLY A 58 56.47 -34.19 -22.51
C GLY A 58 55.37 -34.21 -21.42
N LEU A 59 55.69 -34.71 -20.21
CA LEU A 59 54.82 -34.72 -19.08
C LEU A 59 54.42 -33.30 -18.61
N ASN A 60 55.35 -32.34 -18.67
CA ASN A 60 55.09 -30.96 -18.31
C ASN A 60 54.20 -30.24 -19.35
N VAL A 61 54.42 -30.52 -20.62
CA VAL A 61 53.56 -30.02 -21.75
C VAL A 61 52.17 -30.62 -21.68
N THR A 62 52.07 -31.93 -21.47
CA THR A 62 50.74 -32.61 -21.32
C THR A 62 49.99 -32.09 -20.10
N ARG A 63 50.65 -31.87 -18.94
CA ARG A 63 50.03 -31.26 -17.76
C ARG A 63 49.57 -29.82 -18.03
N LYS A 64 50.29 -29.02 -18.81
CA LYS A 64 49.86 -27.65 -19.21
C LYS A 64 48.71 -27.68 -20.19
N ILE A 65 48.69 -28.61 -21.15
CA ILE A 65 47.62 -28.74 -22.15
C ILE A 65 46.34 -29.28 -21.50
N LEU A 66 46.42 -30.33 -20.66
CA LEU A 66 45.26 -30.91 -19.96
C LEU A 66 44.74 -30.03 -18.80
N GLY A 67 45.61 -29.28 -18.13
CA GLY A 67 45.25 -28.34 -17.05
C GLY A 67 44.85 -26.92 -17.51
N GLY A 68 45.06 -26.60 -18.79
CA GLY A 68 44.79 -25.30 -19.41
C GLY A 68 43.28 -24.98 -19.62
N PRO A 69 42.45 -25.91 -20.10
CA PRO A 69 41.07 -25.66 -20.43
C PRO A 69 40.26 -25.19 -19.23
N GLY A 70 40.49 -25.76 -18.03
CA GLY A 70 39.74 -25.42 -16.82
C GLY A 70 40.06 -24.02 -16.25
N ARG A 71 41.24 -23.47 -16.50
CA ARG A 71 41.62 -22.10 -16.08
C ARG A 71 41.12 -21.06 -17.07
N PHE A 72 41.15 -21.33 -18.35
CA PHE A 72 40.61 -20.47 -19.42
C PHE A 72 39.11 -20.39 -19.35
N GLY A 73 38.42 -21.53 -19.14
CA GLY A 73 36.97 -21.58 -18.95
C GLY A 73 36.48 -20.75 -17.75
N ARG A 74 37.16 -20.88 -16.59
CA ARG A 74 36.86 -20.09 -15.39
C ARG A 74 37.06 -18.60 -15.62
N HIS A 75 38.12 -18.20 -16.32
CA HIS A 75 38.38 -16.78 -16.59
C HIS A 75 37.36 -16.16 -17.56
N LEU A 76 36.87 -16.91 -18.55
CA LEU A 76 35.81 -16.49 -19.46
C LEU A 76 34.45 -16.36 -18.73
N VAL A 77 34.15 -17.33 -17.87
CA VAL A 77 32.94 -17.27 -17.02
C VAL A 77 32.99 -16.06 -16.09
N GLN A 78 34.14 -15.83 -15.43
CA GLN A 78 34.32 -14.70 -14.51
C GLN A 78 34.18 -13.35 -15.23
N LYS A 79 34.75 -13.21 -16.44
CA LYS A 79 34.55 -12.01 -17.28
C LYS A 79 33.10 -11.84 -17.73
N ARG A 80 32.41 -12.92 -18.05
CA ARG A 80 30.98 -12.88 -18.39
C ARG A 80 30.12 -12.40 -17.21
N VAL A 81 30.35 -12.95 -16.02
CA VAL A 81 29.66 -12.57 -14.79
C VAL A 81 29.93 -11.10 -14.43
N SER A 82 31.19 -10.65 -14.46
CA SER A 82 31.54 -9.26 -14.21
C SER A 82 30.86 -8.29 -15.17
N ARG A 83 30.84 -8.60 -16.48
CA ARG A 83 30.09 -7.80 -17.48
C ARG A 83 28.58 -7.80 -17.22
N GLY A 84 28.04 -8.91 -16.71
CA GLY A 84 26.64 -9.02 -16.32
C GLY A 84 26.26 -8.08 -15.19
N TYR A 85 27.06 -8.03 -14.13
CA TYR A 85 26.85 -7.09 -13.00
C TYR A 85 27.09 -5.63 -13.40
N ASP A 86 28.03 -5.36 -14.30
CA ASP A 86 28.20 -4.01 -14.87
C ASP A 86 26.98 -3.57 -15.69
N ALA A 87 26.43 -4.47 -16.49
CA ALA A 87 25.20 -4.21 -17.25
C ALA A 87 23.99 -4.01 -16.29
N LEU A 88 23.91 -4.83 -15.23
CA LEU A 88 22.87 -4.69 -14.20
C LEU A 88 22.91 -3.31 -13.54
N ARG A 89 24.07 -2.88 -13.08
CA ARG A 89 24.25 -1.56 -12.46
C ARG A 89 23.86 -0.41 -13.41
N LYS A 90 24.34 -0.45 -14.65
CA LYS A 90 24.02 0.57 -15.68
C LYS A 90 22.54 0.55 -16.04
N GLY A 91 21.93 -0.64 -16.08
CA GLY A 91 20.51 -0.81 -16.34
C GLY A 91 19.63 -0.22 -15.24
N ILE A 92 19.98 -0.43 -13.97
CA ILE A 92 19.26 0.17 -12.83
C ILE A 92 19.32 1.70 -12.91
N PHE A 93 20.48 2.28 -13.23
CA PHE A 93 20.60 3.74 -13.43
C PHE A 93 19.76 4.24 -14.63
N ALA A 94 19.72 3.47 -15.73
CA ALA A 94 18.92 3.83 -16.90
C ALA A 94 17.40 3.80 -16.61
N VAL A 95 16.93 2.79 -15.85
CA VAL A 95 15.52 2.74 -15.38
C VAL A 95 15.21 3.92 -14.47
N GLY A 96 16.09 4.23 -13.49
CA GLY A 96 15.90 5.38 -12.60
C GLY A 96 15.95 6.74 -13.32
N ALA A 97 16.65 6.83 -14.45
CA ALA A 97 16.70 8.02 -15.29
C ALA A 97 15.55 8.09 -16.32
N GLY A 98 14.71 7.05 -16.45
CA GLY A 98 13.65 6.98 -17.45
C GLY A 98 14.14 6.75 -18.88
N ASP A 99 15.40 6.30 -19.07
CA ASP A 99 15.96 6.03 -20.40
C ASP A 99 15.58 4.62 -20.87
N GLU A 100 14.50 4.52 -21.63
CA GLU A 100 13.96 3.25 -22.15
C GLU A 100 14.97 2.47 -22.98
N ALA A 101 15.69 3.15 -23.88
CA ALA A 101 16.59 2.49 -24.83
C ALA A 101 17.81 1.90 -24.13
N LEU A 102 18.42 2.64 -23.19
CA LEU A 102 19.54 2.14 -22.40
C LEU A 102 19.08 1.07 -21.41
N ALA A 103 17.92 1.23 -20.78
CA ALA A 103 17.34 0.24 -19.86
C ALA A 103 17.14 -1.10 -20.57
N ALA A 104 16.48 -1.11 -21.75
CA ALA A 104 16.24 -2.32 -22.55
C ALA A 104 17.54 -3.00 -22.98
N ARG A 105 18.52 -2.23 -23.47
CA ARG A 105 19.83 -2.73 -23.89
C ARG A 105 20.59 -3.40 -22.73
N PHE A 106 20.65 -2.74 -21.58
CA PHE A 106 21.37 -3.26 -20.42
C PHE A 106 20.63 -4.42 -19.76
N ALA A 107 19.27 -4.39 -19.69
CA ALA A 107 18.46 -5.49 -19.21
C ALA A 107 18.68 -6.78 -20.03
N ALA A 108 18.66 -6.67 -21.36
CA ALA A 108 18.94 -7.81 -22.25
C ALA A 108 20.40 -8.32 -22.09
N SER A 109 21.36 -7.44 -21.87
CA SER A 109 22.76 -7.83 -21.62
C SER A 109 22.93 -8.53 -20.27
N ALA A 110 22.33 -8.00 -19.20
CA ALA A 110 22.33 -8.57 -17.87
C ALA A 110 21.68 -9.96 -17.86
N LYS A 111 20.50 -10.10 -18.49
CA LYS A 111 19.77 -11.37 -18.58
C LYS A 111 20.55 -12.46 -19.31
N ARG A 112 21.27 -12.11 -20.39
CA ARG A 112 22.13 -13.05 -21.13
C ARG A 112 23.35 -13.48 -20.34
N ALA A 113 23.94 -12.55 -19.58
CA ALA A 113 25.14 -12.83 -18.80
C ALA A 113 24.80 -13.57 -17.49
N LEU A 114 23.70 -13.22 -16.85
CA LEU A 114 23.23 -13.67 -15.53
C LEU A 114 21.80 -14.23 -15.60
N PRO A 115 21.55 -15.37 -16.30
CA PRO A 115 20.19 -15.86 -16.57
C PRO A 115 19.42 -16.30 -15.33
N LYS A 116 20.12 -16.68 -14.25
CA LYS A 116 19.52 -17.13 -12.99
C LYS A 116 19.46 -16.04 -11.90
N GLU A 117 20.06 -14.88 -12.17
CA GLU A 117 20.15 -13.79 -11.21
C GLU A 117 18.78 -13.11 -11.05
N PRO A 118 18.21 -13.06 -9.84
CA PRO A 118 16.90 -12.42 -9.59
C PRO A 118 16.87 -10.93 -9.99
N LEU A 119 17.92 -10.19 -9.69
CA LEU A 119 18.02 -8.77 -10.03
C LEU A 119 18.04 -8.52 -11.54
N ALA A 120 18.60 -9.43 -12.33
CA ALA A 120 18.57 -9.31 -13.80
C ALA A 120 17.16 -9.58 -14.36
N GLN A 121 16.37 -10.42 -13.70
CA GLN A 121 14.96 -10.61 -14.03
C GLN A 121 14.13 -9.38 -13.65
N LEU A 122 14.34 -8.82 -12.46
CA LEU A 122 13.67 -7.61 -12.02
C LEU A 122 13.98 -6.43 -12.97
N LEU A 123 15.26 -6.23 -13.34
CA LEU A 123 15.65 -5.20 -14.29
C LEU A 123 14.96 -5.38 -15.65
N LEU A 124 14.82 -6.62 -16.12
CA LEU A 124 14.12 -6.91 -17.38
C LEU A 124 12.64 -6.53 -17.28
N ALA A 125 11.99 -6.87 -16.17
CA ALA A 125 10.59 -6.53 -15.94
C ALA A 125 10.38 -5.01 -15.87
N GLN A 126 11.22 -4.30 -15.08
CA GLN A 126 11.14 -2.83 -14.96
C GLN A 126 11.44 -2.11 -16.29
N SER A 127 12.41 -2.62 -17.05
CA SER A 127 12.69 -2.09 -18.39
C SER A 127 11.51 -2.31 -19.36
N ALA A 128 10.83 -3.47 -19.27
CA ALA A 128 9.64 -3.75 -20.07
C ALA A 128 8.47 -2.86 -19.65
N GLN A 129 8.29 -2.59 -18.34
CA GLN A 129 7.30 -1.61 -17.86
C GLN A 129 7.57 -0.22 -18.42
N LEU A 130 8.82 0.24 -18.37
CA LEU A 130 9.22 1.56 -18.86
C LEU A 130 8.94 1.73 -20.37
N SER A 131 9.19 0.68 -21.17
CA SER A 131 8.91 0.67 -22.61
C SER A 131 7.47 0.32 -22.99
N GLY A 132 6.57 0.14 -22.01
CA GLY A 132 5.18 -0.24 -22.27
C GLY A 132 4.97 -1.67 -22.76
N ASP A 133 6.01 -2.52 -22.76
CA ASP A 133 5.88 -3.96 -23.11
C ASP A 133 5.34 -4.76 -21.91
N ARG A 134 4.04 -4.56 -21.65
CA ARG A 134 3.33 -5.19 -20.52
C ARG A 134 3.35 -6.72 -20.59
N ARG A 135 3.27 -7.29 -21.80
CA ARG A 135 3.28 -8.75 -21.96
C ARG A 135 4.60 -9.37 -21.49
N THR A 136 5.71 -8.69 -21.75
CA THR A 136 7.02 -9.16 -21.27
C THR A 136 7.16 -8.92 -19.77
N ALA A 137 6.74 -7.76 -19.25
CA ALA A 137 6.73 -7.48 -17.82
C ALA A 137 5.93 -8.51 -17.04
N GLN A 138 4.68 -8.78 -17.45
CA GLN A 138 3.80 -9.77 -16.83
C GLN A 138 4.43 -11.17 -16.81
N ARG A 139 4.91 -11.67 -17.95
CA ARG A 139 5.56 -12.99 -18.02
C ARG A 139 6.76 -13.13 -17.09
N VAL A 140 7.54 -12.06 -16.97
CA VAL A 140 8.71 -12.07 -16.08
C VAL A 140 8.28 -12.07 -14.62
N PHE A 141 7.28 -11.25 -14.24
CA PHE A 141 6.75 -11.23 -12.87
C PHE A 141 6.04 -12.55 -12.51
N GLU A 142 5.33 -13.18 -13.45
CA GLU A 142 4.77 -14.52 -13.25
C GLU A 142 5.86 -15.54 -12.92
N ALA A 143 6.92 -15.58 -13.73
CA ALA A 143 8.06 -16.47 -13.47
C ALA A 143 8.80 -16.16 -12.16
N MET A 144 8.79 -14.89 -11.71
CA MET A 144 9.34 -14.49 -10.40
C MET A 144 8.43 -14.91 -9.25
N SER A 145 7.10 -14.90 -9.46
CA SER A 145 6.11 -15.27 -8.44
C SER A 145 6.09 -16.76 -8.11
N GLU A 146 6.67 -17.61 -8.98
CA GLU A 146 6.80 -19.04 -8.76
C GLU A 146 8.01 -19.44 -7.89
N LYS A 147 8.99 -18.54 -7.74
CA LYS A 147 10.23 -18.81 -7.00
C LYS A 147 10.15 -18.20 -5.59
N PRO A 148 10.44 -18.97 -4.53
CA PRO A 148 10.34 -18.46 -3.15
C PRO A 148 11.15 -17.20 -2.89
N GLU A 149 12.35 -17.08 -3.49
CA GLU A 149 13.26 -15.94 -3.30
C GLU A 149 12.74 -14.63 -3.91
N THR A 150 11.93 -14.71 -4.98
CA THR A 150 11.43 -13.55 -5.74
C THR A 150 9.92 -13.42 -5.71
N GLN A 151 9.24 -14.32 -5.02
CA GLN A 151 7.77 -14.44 -5.02
C GLN A 151 7.07 -13.14 -4.67
N LEU A 152 7.50 -12.47 -3.60
CA LEU A 152 6.90 -11.20 -3.17
C LEU A 152 7.12 -10.07 -4.19
N LEU A 153 8.29 -10.03 -4.84
CA LEU A 153 8.57 -9.06 -5.90
C LEU A 153 7.71 -9.33 -7.14
N GLY A 154 7.59 -10.61 -7.53
CA GLY A 154 6.72 -11.03 -8.63
C GLY A 154 5.26 -10.65 -8.39
N LEU A 155 4.74 -10.95 -7.20
CA LEU A 155 3.36 -10.60 -6.81
C LEU A 155 3.12 -9.09 -6.80
N ARG A 156 4.10 -8.29 -6.31
CA ARG A 156 4.00 -6.83 -6.36
C ARG A 156 3.95 -6.31 -7.80
N GLY A 157 4.81 -6.85 -8.67
CA GLY A 157 4.80 -6.49 -10.08
C GLY A 157 3.47 -6.83 -10.77
N LEU A 158 2.95 -8.05 -10.56
CA LEU A 158 1.66 -8.47 -11.09
C LEU A 158 0.50 -7.63 -10.54
N PHE A 159 0.54 -7.27 -9.26
CA PHE A 159 -0.43 -6.36 -8.66
C PHE A 159 -0.46 -5.00 -9.37
N LEU A 160 0.71 -4.39 -9.62
CA LEU A 160 0.79 -3.09 -10.29
C LEU A 160 0.30 -3.17 -11.74
N GLU A 161 0.67 -4.23 -12.50
CA GLU A 161 0.19 -4.44 -13.86
C GLU A 161 -1.34 -4.62 -13.91
N ALA A 162 -1.89 -5.48 -13.05
CA ALA A 162 -3.33 -5.71 -12.96
C ALA A 162 -4.11 -4.44 -12.55
N SER A 163 -3.56 -3.67 -11.61
CA SER A 163 -4.16 -2.39 -11.17
C SER A 163 -4.17 -1.37 -12.30
N HIS A 164 -3.08 -1.28 -13.07
CA HIS A 164 -2.99 -0.38 -14.23
C HIS A 164 -3.94 -0.77 -15.36
N ASP A 165 -4.14 -2.09 -15.58
CA ASP A 165 -5.06 -2.62 -16.60
C ASP A 165 -6.53 -2.67 -16.10
N ASN A 166 -6.81 -2.08 -14.92
CA ASN A 166 -8.13 -2.08 -14.28
C ASN A 166 -8.70 -3.48 -14.02
N GLN A 167 -7.83 -4.49 -13.90
CA GLN A 167 -8.20 -5.87 -13.55
C GLN A 167 -8.22 -6.04 -12.03
N MET A 168 -9.20 -5.38 -11.38
CA MET A 168 -9.22 -5.23 -9.91
C MET A 168 -9.29 -6.56 -9.17
N GLU A 169 -10.01 -7.56 -9.71
CA GLU A 169 -10.10 -8.89 -9.10
C GLU A 169 -8.73 -9.62 -9.12
N ALA A 170 -7.99 -9.54 -10.22
CA ALA A 170 -6.64 -10.10 -10.29
C ALA A 170 -5.68 -9.37 -9.33
N ALA A 171 -5.74 -8.04 -9.29
CA ALA A 171 -4.95 -7.23 -8.35
C ALA A 171 -5.24 -7.63 -6.89
N ARG A 172 -6.50 -7.80 -6.52
CA ARG A 172 -6.94 -8.26 -5.19
C ARG A 172 -6.33 -9.62 -4.83
N GLN A 173 -6.37 -10.57 -5.76
CA GLN A 173 -5.80 -11.91 -5.54
C GLN A 173 -4.27 -11.87 -5.35
N PHE A 174 -3.54 -11.04 -6.11
CA PHE A 174 -2.10 -10.87 -5.93
C PHE A 174 -1.76 -10.21 -4.58
N ALA A 175 -2.51 -9.20 -4.19
CA ALA A 175 -2.34 -8.55 -2.87
C ALA A 175 -2.65 -9.53 -1.73
N ALA A 176 -3.73 -10.31 -1.82
CA ALA A 176 -4.09 -11.31 -0.81
C ALA A 176 -3.03 -12.41 -0.69
N ARG A 177 -2.47 -12.90 -1.81
CA ARG A 177 -1.37 -13.87 -1.79
C ARG A 177 -0.11 -13.29 -1.15
N ALA A 178 0.22 -12.03 -1.45
CA ALA A 178 1.37 -11.37 -0.86
C ALA A 178 1.20 -11.17 0.65
N LEU A 179 -0.02 -10.81 1.09
CA LEU A 179 -0.37 -10.68 2.51
C LEU A 179 -0.24 -12.01 3.25
N ALA A 180 -0.72 -13.11 2.66
CA ALA A 180 -0.61 -14.44 3.24
C ALA A 180 0.85 -14.90 3.40
N LEU A 181 1.73 -14.52 2.47
CA LEU A 181 3.16 -14.84 2.54
C LEU A 181 3.92 -14.02 3.58
N ASN A 182 3.62 -12.73 3.66
CA ASN A 182 4.28 -11.84 4.61
C ASN A 182 3.34 -10.73 5.09
N PRO A 183 2.63 -10.96 6.21
CA PRO A 183 1.72 -9.95 6.79
C PRO A 183 2.41 -8.68 7.29
N ALA A 184 3.74 -8.71 7.46
CA ALA A 184 4.51 -7.54 7.90
C ALA A 184 4.77 -6.51 6.79
N LEU A 185 4.44 -6.82 5.53
CA LEU A 185 4.57 -5.87 4.44
C LEU A 185 3.42 -4.86 4.42
N PRO A 186 3.70 -3.54 4.37
CA PRO A 186 2.65 -2.51 4.40
C PRO A 186 1.78 -2.49 3.13
N TRP A 187 2.39 -2.64 1.95
CA TRP A 187 1.69 -2.44 0.68
C TRP A 187 0.51 -3.41 0.42
N PRO A 188 0.61 -4.73 0.70
CA PRO A 188 -0.53 -5.62 0.47
C PRO A 188 -1.70 -5.31 1.40
N VAL A 189 -1.37 -4.98 2.68
CA VAL A 189 -2.36 -4.59 3.68
C VAL A 189 -3.11 -3.34 3.23
N HIS A 190 -2.39 -2.31 2.80
CA HIS A 190 -2.98 -1.05 2.36
C HIS A 190 -3.85 -1.23 1.11
N SER A 191 -3.30 -1.87 0.08
CA SER A 191 -4.00 -2.07 -1.19
C SER A 191 -5.24 -2.95 -1.04
N LEU A 192 -5.14 -4.04 -0.29
CA LEU A 192 -6.28 -4.93 -0.04
C LEU A 192 -7.37 -4.23 0.75
N PHE A 193 -7.00 -3.47 1.79
CA PHE A 193 -7.93 -2.68 2.58
C PHE A 193 -8.73 -1.68 1.72
N GLU A 194 -8.05 -0.94 0.85
CA GLU A 194 -8.73 0.03 -0.03
C GLU A 194 -9.67 -0.64 -1.03
N MET A 195 -9.26 -1.77 -1.62
CA MET A 195 -10.10 -2.54 -2.53
C MET A 195 -11.36 -3.05 -1.82
N GLN A 196 -11.21 -3.66 -0.64
CA GLN A 196 -12.31 -4.16 0.17
C GLN A 196 -13.29 -3.03 0.56
N CYS A 197 -12.78 -1.85 0.92
CA CYS A 197 -13.62 -0.70 1.20
C CYS A 197 -14.44 -0.27 -0.03
N ARG A 198 -13.84 -0.22 -1.22
CA ARG A 198 -14.53 0.13 -2.47
C ARG A 198 -15.61 -0.87 -2.86
N GLU A 199 -15.36 -2.15 -2.62
CA GLU A 199 -16.28 -3.27 -2.86
C GLU A 199 -17.35 -3.41 -1.79
N ARG A 200 -17.29 -2.58 -0.71
CA ARG A 200 -18.13 -2.68 0.49
C ARG A 200 -17.99 -4.01 1.23
N ASP A 201 -16.85 -4.69 1.07
CA ASP A 201 -16.51 -5.85 1.89
C ASP A 201 -16.00 -5.39 3.26
N TRP A 202 -16.94 -4.93 4.11
CA TRP A 202 -16.59 -4.39 5.44
C TRP A 202 -15.99 -5.44 6.36
N HIS A 203 -16.37 -6.71 6.18
CA HIS A 203 -15.84 -7.81 6.97
C HIS A 203 -14.38 -8.07 6.64
N GLY A 204 -14.05 -8.24 5.38
CA GLY A 204 -12.68 -8.41 4.93
C GLY A 204 -11.81 -7.18 5.28
N ALA A 205 -12.35 -5.96 5.15
CA ALA A 205 -11.64 -4.74 5.54
C ALA A 205 -11.32 -4.70 7.04
N LEU A 206 -12.20 -5.19 7.91
CA LEU A 206 -11.94 -5.31 9.35
C LEU A 206 -10.85 -6.34 9.66
N GLU A 207 -10.80 -7.47 8.96
CA GLU A 207 -9.74 -8.48 9.11
C GLU A 207 -8.38 -7.92 8.66
N THR A 208 -8.35 -7.24 7.52
CA THR A 208 -7.14 -6.58 7.01
C THR A 208 -6.68 -5.48 7.95
N LEU A 209 -7.60 -4.70 8.52
CA LEU A 209 -7.29 -3.67 9.53
C LEU A 209 -6.72 -4.28 10.82
N ASN A 210 -7.20 -5.45 11.24
CA ASN A 210 -6.63 -6.18 12.39
C ASN A 210 -5.18 -6.61 12.10
N THR A 211 -4.88 -7.06 10.88
CA THR A 211 -3.50 -7.37 10.46
C THR A 211 -2.62 -6.12 10.50
N ALA A 212 -3.12 -4.99 10.00
CA ALA A 212 -2.42 -3.69 10.08
C ALA A 212 -2.11 -3.29 11.53
N ARG A 213 -3.05 -3.55 12.46
CA ARG A 213 -2.87 -3.29 13.90
C ARG A 213 -1.81 -4.20 14.52
N GLN A 214 -1.84 -5.50 14.23
CA GLN A 214 -0.89 -6.49 14.78
C GLN A 214 0.55 -6.16 14.37
N HIS A 215 0.76 -5.75 13.13
CA HIS A 215 2.08 -5.41 12.59
C HIS A 215 2.44 -3.93 12.73
N ARG A 216 1.63 -3.12 13.42
CA ARG A 216 1.87 -1.69 13.68
C ARG A 216 2.09 -0.86 12.41
N HIS A 217 1.41 -1.19 11.32
CA HIS A 217 1.51 -0.43 10.07
C HIS A 217 0.91 0.98 10.18
N ILE A 218 -0.04 1.16 11.09
CA ILE A 218 -0.79 2.40 11.29
C ILE A 218 -0.88 2.67 12.80
N ASP A 219 -0.94 3.92 13.18
CA ASP A 219 -1.11 4.35 14.57
C ASP A 219 -2.48 3.94 15.16
N ARG A 220 -2.52 3.78 16.47
CA ARG A 220 -3.71 3.31 17.18
C ARG A 220 -4.94 4.20 16.94
N LYS A 221 -4.76 5.53 16.91
CA LYS A 221 -5.86 6.48 16.73
C LYS A 221 -6.52 6.31 15.36
N THR A 222 -5.72 6.16 14.32
CA THR A 222 -6.19 5.89 12.96
C THR A 222 -6.87 4.52 12.85
N ILE A 223 -6.33 3.48 13.51
CA ILE A 223 -6.97 2.16 13.59
C ILE A 223 -8.35 2.26 14.24
N ASP A 224 -8.45 2.90 15.40
CA ASP A 224 -9.72 3.03 16.13
C ASP A 224 -10.74 3.84 15.30
N ARG A 225 -10.29 4.87 14.56
CA ARG A 225 -11.14 5.65 13.66
C ARG A 225 -11.64 4.82 12.48
N ARG A 226 -10.75 4.14 11.75
CA ARG A 226 -11.12 3.29 10.62
C ARG A 226 -12.05 2.15 11.06
N ARG A 227 -11.78 1.54 12.21
CA ARG A 227 -12.64 0.50 12.79
C ARG A 227 -14.03 1.04 13.10
N ALA A 228 -14.14 2.21 13.71
CA ALA A 228 -15.45 2.83 14.00
C ALA A 228 -16.24 3.10 12.72
N VAL A 229 -15.58 3.61 11.66
CA VAL A 229 -16.23 3.85 10.35
C VAL A 229 -16.71 2.55 9.72
N LEU A 230 -15.88 1.49 9.70
CA LEU A 230 -16.24 0.19 9.12
C LEU A 230 -17.40 -0.47 9.88
N LEU A 231 -17.38 -0.44 11.21
CA LEU A 231 -18.48 -0.96 12.03
C LEU A 231 -19.77 -0.20 11.79
N THR A 232 -19.69 1.13 11.60
CA THR A 232 -20.85 1.96 11.28
C THR A 232 -21.38 1.68 9.87
N ALA A 233 -20.49 1.46 8.90
CA ALA A 233 -20.86 1.06 7.54
C ALA A 233 -21.58 -0.29 7.53
N GLN A 234 -21.04 -1.26 8.27
CA GLN A 234 -21.67 -2.58 8.41
C GLN A 234 -23.02 -2.49 9.13
N ALA A 235 -23.13 -1.62 10.15
CA ALA A 235 -24.40 -1.38 10.83
C ALA A 235 -25.45 -0.78 9.91
N LEU A 236 -25.06 0.14 9.05
CA LEU A 236 -25.96 0.76 8.05
C LEU A 236 -26.49 -0.28 7.05
N ASP A 237 -25.62 -1.16 6.53
CA ASP A 237 -26.05 -2.21 5.59
C ASP A 237 -26.95 -3.27 6.25
N LEU A 238 -26.85 -3.46 7.56
CA LEU A 238 -27.63 -4.45 8.31
C LEU A 238 -28.86 -3.89 9.00
N GLU A 239 -29.09 -2.57 8.95
CA GLU A 239 -30.14 -1.91 9.72
C GLU A 239 -31.54 -2.48 9.47
N ASP A 240 -31.90 -2.73 8.21
CA ASP A 240 -33.19 -3.24 7.83
C ASP A 240 -33.32 -4.76 7.98
N THR A 241 -32.22 -5.51 7.83
CA THR A 241 -32.26 -6.97 7.79
C THR A 241 -31.95 -7.62 9.14
N GLN A 242 -31.02 -7.03 9.91
CA GLN A 242 -30.54 -7.54 11.21
C GLN A 242 -30.34 -6.37 12.20
N PRO A 243 -31.44 -5.69 12.64
CA PRO A 243 -31.35 -4.47 13.45
C PRO A 243 -30.65 -4.68 14.81
N GLU A 244 -30.72 -5.88 15.37
CA GLU A 244 -30.04 -6.19 16.63
C GLU A 244 -28.53 -6.12 16.46
N LYS A 245 -28.01 -6.80 15.46
CA LYS A 245 -26.59 -6.81 15.13
C LYS A 245 -26.10 -5.44 14.69
N ALA A 246 -26.92 -4.72 13.91
CA ALA A 246 -26.64 -3.35 13.51
C ALA A 246 -26.49 -2.42 14.72
N ALA A 247 -27.40 -2.53 15.72
CA ALA A 247 -27.30 -1.76 16.95
C ALA A 247 -26.02 -2.08 17.75
N GLU A 248 -25.63 -3.37 17.85
CA GLU A 248 -24.40 -3.79 18.53
C GLU A 248 -23.15 -3.20 17.86
N LEU A 249 -23.08 -3.26 16.53
CA LEU A 249 -21.96 -2.71 15.74
C LEU A 249 -21.88 -1.19 15.88
N ALA A 250 -23.00 -0.48 15.76
CA ALA A 250 -23.06 0.97 15.92
C ALA A 250 -22.68 1.40 17.35
N LEU A 251 -23.09 0.66 18.37
CA LEU A 251 -22.69 0.89 19.77
C LEU A 251 -21.20 0.61 20.00
N GLU A 252 -20.62 -0.39 19.34
CA GLU A 252 -19.19 -0.64 19.39
C GLU A 252 -18.41 0.51 18.75
N ALA A 253 -18.85 1.00 17.58
CA ALA A 253 -18.27 2.16 16.91
C ALA A 253 -18.34 3.42 17.80
N HIS A 254 -19.50 3.66 18.43
CA HIS A 254 -19.65 4.77 19.37
C HIS A 254 -18.74 4.67 20.61
N ARG A 255 -18.50 3.46 21.12
CA ARG A 255 -17.54 3.25 22.23
C ARG A 255 -16.11 3.58 21.83
N LEU A 256 -15.72 3.26 20.59
CA LEU A 256 -14.39 3.60 20.06
C LEU A 256 -14.23 5.12 19.89
N ILE A 257 -15.24 5.78 19.31
CA ILE A 257 -15.22 7.23 19.00
C ILE A 257 -16.53 7.87 19.46
N PRO A 258 -16.63 8.33 20.71
CA PRO A 258 -17.87 8.89 21.25
C PRO A 258 -18.41 10.12 20.52
N GLY A 259 -17.56 10.87 19.82
CA GLY A 259 -17.93 12.03 19.00
C GLY A 259 -18.31 11.71 17.55
N PHE A 260 -18.36 10.43 17.17
CA PHE A 260 -18.67 10.02 15.79
C PHE A 260 -20.20 10.03 15.55
N VAL A 261 -20.66 11.09 14.93
CA VAL A 261 -22.11 11.37 14.70
C VAL A 261 -22.83 10.22 13.99
N PRO A 262 -22.32 9.64 12.86
CA PRO A 262 -23.04 8.60 12.15
C PRO A 262 -23.31 7.34 13.00
N ALA A 263 -22.33 6.91 13.79
CA ALA A 263 -22.51 5.76 14.68
C ALA A 263 -23.60 5.98 15.73
N ALA A 264 -23.61 7.17 16.34
CA ALA A 264 -24.61 7.52 17.36
C ALA A 264 -26.00 7.71 16.76
N HIS A 265 -26.08 8.28 15.55
CA HIS A 265 -27.35 8.47 14.83
C HIS A 265 -28.00 7.11 14.51
N ILE A 266 -27.24 6.17 13.91
CA ILE A 266 -27.73 4.82 13.57
C ILE A 266 -28.11 4.06 14.85
N ALA A 267 -27.22 4.03 15.85
CA ALA A 267 -27.51 3.38 17.13
C ALA A 267 -28.76 3.96 17.81
N GLY A 268 -28.88 5.30 17.81
CA GLY A 268 -30.03 6.01 18.39
C GLY A 268 -31.34 5.65 17.70
N ARG A 269 -31.37 5.62 16.36
CA ARG A 269 -32.53 5.29 15.55
C ARG A 269 -32.98 3.85 15.77
N ILE A 270 -32.07 2.90 15.69
CA ILE A 270 -32.39 1.48 15.91
C ILE A 270 -32.86 1.23 17.35
N LEU A 271 -32.19 1.81 18.35
CA LEU A 271 -32.59 1.65 19.75
C LEU A 271 -33.95 2.28 20.06
N ALA A 272 -34.26 3.41 19.42
CA ALA A 272 -35.56 4.06 19.54
C ALA A 272 -36.68 3.20 18.96
N SER A 273 -36.51 2.62 17.77
CA SER A 273 -37.48 1.74 17.14
C SER A 273 -37.75 0.43 17.94
N ARG A 274 -36.81 0.07 18.82
CA ARG A 274 -36.90 -1.14 19.68
C ARG A 274 -37.24 -0.83 21.13
N ASP A 275 -37.95 0.23 21.37
CA ASP A 275 -38.42 0.67 22.69
C ASP A 275 -37.29 0.83 23.76
N SER A 276 -36.05 1.01 23.30
CA SER A 276 -34.88 1.24 24.14
C SER A 276 -34.52 2.72 24.26
N ALA A 277 -35.56 3.59 24.40
CA ALA A 277 -35.44 5.04 24.40
C ALA A 277 -34.40 5.60 25.34
N HIS A 278 -34.23 5.05 26.54
CA HIS A 278 -33.22 5.50 27.50
C HIS A 278 -31.78 5.25 27.05
N LYS A 279 -31.52 4.10 26.39
CA LYS A 279 -30.20 3.80 25.83
C LYS A 279 -29.90 4.71 24.62
N ALA A 280 -30.89 4.89 23.75
CA ALA A 280 -30.81 5.79 22.61
C ALA A 280 -30.47 7.22 23.05
N ALA A 281 -31.26 7.76 23.99
CA ALA A 281 -31.06 9.10 24.52
C ALA A 281 -29.66 9.30 25.12
N ARG A 282 -29.15 8.31 25.86
CA ARG A 282 -27.79 8.36 26.45
C ARG A 282 -26.70 8.40 25.40
N VAL A 283 -26.77 7.59 24.36
CA VAL A 283 -25.80 7.56 23.26
C VAL A 283 -25.80 8.88 22.51
N LEU A 284 -26.98 9.37 22.13
CA LEU A 284 -27.15 10.63 21.40
C LEU A 284 -26.67 11.84 22.20
N ALA A 285 -27.07 11.93 23.49
CA ALA A 285 -26.63 13.02 24.36
C ALA A 285 -25.11 13.00 24.58
N LYS A 286 -24.50 11.83 24.70
CA LYS A 286 -23.04 11.75 24.84
C LYS A 286 -22.32 12.24 23.59
N THR A 287 -22.76 11.86 22.40
CA THR A 287 -22.16 12.34 21.14
C THR A 287 -22.40 13.84 20.96
N TRP A 288 -23.60 14.34 21.34
CA TRP A 288 -23.93 15.75 21.29
C TRP A 288 -22.96 16.63 22.06
N GLN A 289 -22.48 16.18 23.22
CA GLN A 289 -21.48 16.92 24.01
C GLN A 289 -20.16 17.17 23.25
N TYR A 290 -19.78 16.26 22.33
CA TYR A 290 -18.55 16.39 21.53
C TYR A 290 -18.80 17.11 20.22
N THR A 291 -19.93 16.80 19.55
CA THR A 291 -20.22 17.24 18.20
C THR A 291 -21.71 17.45 18.05
N PRO A 292 -22.25 18.64 18.42
CA PRO A 292 -23.65 18.96 18.14
C PRO A 292 -23.94 18.90 16.65
N HIS A 293 -24.98 18.12 16.27
CA HIS A 293 -25.30 17.85 14.88
C HIS A 293 -26.82 17.75 14.69
N PRO A 294 -27.41 18.24 13.58
CA PRO A 294 -28.84 18.21 13.35
C PRO A 294 -29.45 16.83 13.44
N ASP A 295 -28.78 15.79 12.88
CA ASP A 295 -29.28 14.41 12.90
C ASP A 295 -29.41 13.86 14.31
N LEU A 296 -28.47 14.24 15.22
CA LEU A 296 -28.57 13.85 16.62
C LEU A 296 -29.73 14.50 17.33
N ALA A 297 -29.96 15.80 17.10
CA ALA A 297 -31.09 16.52 17.68
C ALA A 297 -32.41 15.97 17.20
N LEU A 298 -32.52 15.71 15.90
CA LEU A 298 -33.73 15.12 15.30
C LEU A 298 -34.00 13.73 15.90
N THR A 299 -33.02 12.84 15.87
CA THR A 299 -33.15 11.49 16.43
C THR A 299 -33.48 11.52 17.92
N TYR A 300 -32.86 12.45 18.66
CA TYR A 300 -33.12 12.63 20.10
C TYR A 300 -34.52 13.11 20.39
N ALA A 301 -35.08 14.02 19.57
CA ALA A 301 -36.44 14.48 19.69
C ALA A 301 -37.46 13.32 19.52
N TYR A 302 -37.20 12.42 18.59
CA TYR A 302 -38.10 11.31 18.24
C TYR A 302 -37.73 9.95 18.89
N VAL A 303 -36.93 9.95 19.93
CA VAL A 303 -36.47 8.71 20.63
C VAL A 303 -37.66 7.89 21.18
N ARG A 304 -38.78 8.53 21.49
CA ARG A 304 -40.03 7.86 21.94
C ARG A 304 -41.12 8.03 20.90
N PRO A 305 -41.56 6.94 20.26
CA PRO A 305 -42.75 6.99 19.41
C PRO A 305 -43.99 7.46 20.17
N GLY A 306 -44.82 8.26 19.54
CA GLY A 306 -46.08 8.74 20.13
C GLY A 306 -45.99 9.98 21.02
N ASP A 307 -44.80 10.52 21.30
CA ASP A 307 -44.65 11.76 22.05
C ASP A 307 -45.28 12.96 21.35
N SER A 308 -45.95 13.81 22.15
CA SER A 308 -46.50 15.07 21.65
C SER A 308 -45.38 16.06 21.25
N PRO A 309 -45.67 17.07 20.43
CA PRO A 309 -44.70 18.13 20.12
C PRO A 309 -44.13 18.83 21.38
N ARG A 310 -44.91 18.98 22.43
CA ARG A 310 -44.47 19.57 23.70
C ARG A 310 -43.51 18.65 24.45
N ASP A 311 -43.73 17.34 24.43
CA ASP A 311 -42.80 16.38 25.04
C ASP A 311 -41.46 16.36 24.30
N ARG A 312 -41.48 16.44 22.97
CA ARG A 312 -40.26 16.58 22.15
C ARG A 312 -39.53 17.87 22.46
N LEU A 313 -40.22 19.00 22.59
CA LEU A 313 -39.62 20.28 22.99
C LEU A 313 -38.95 20.17 24.37
N SER A 314 -39.65 19.58 25.36
CA SER A 314 -39.06 19.37 26.71
C SER A 314 -37.80 18.52 26.64
N ARG A 315 -37.79 17.49 25.80
CA ARG A 315 -36.61 16.63 25.59
C ARG A 315 -35.46 17.39 24.93
N ILE A 316 -35.72 18.19 23.90
CA ILE A 316 -34.68 19.02 23.28
C ILE A 316 -34.13 20.05 24.29
N LYS A 317 -34.96 20.64 25.13
CA LYS A 317 -34.50 21.52 26.22
C LYS A 317 -33.48 20.82 27.13
N SER A 318 -33.68 19.55 27.45
CA SER A 318 -32.73 18.78 28.24
C SER A 318 -31.43 18.46 27.48
N LEU A 319 -31.45 18.31 26.17
CA LEU A 319 -30.28 18.08 25.34
C LEU A 319 -29.39 19.32 25.23
N ILE A 320 -30.00 20.48 24.95
CA ILE A 320 -29.28 21.73 24.69
C ILE A 320 -28.57 22.32 25.93
N ILE A 321 -28.98 21.92 27.15
CA ILE A 321 -28.27 22.28 28.39
C ILE A 321 -26.81 21.83 28.36
N LEU A 322 -26.51 20.76 27.60
CA LEU A 322 -25.16 20.23 27.48
C LEU A 322 -24.23 21.15 26.65
N THR A 323 -24.78 21.96 25.75
CA THR A 323 -24.03 22.83 24.82
C THR A 323 -24.83 24.12 24.53
N PRO A 324 -25.14 24.97 25.52
CA PRO A 324 -26.13 26.05 25.39
C PRO A 324 -25.73 27.12 24.36
N ASP A 325 -24.45 27.35 24.17
CA ASP A 325 -23.95 28.40 23.27
C ASP A 325 -23.72 27.97 21.85
N HIS A 326 -23.85 26.67 21.59
CA HIS A 326 -23.62 26.13 20.24
C HIS A 326 -24.78 26.52 19.28
N PRO A 327 -24.49 26.99 18.05
CA PRO A 327 -25.51 27.35 17.07
C PRO A 327 -26.55 26.24 16.81
N GLU A 328 -26.12 24.97 16.69
CA GLU A 328 -27.03 23.84 16.49
C GLU A 328 -27.99 23.62 17.66
N ALA A 329 -27.58 23.93 18.90
CA ALA A 329 -28.48 23.84 20.05
C ALA A 329 -29.64 24.83 19.92
N ARG A 330 -29.37 26.06 19.49
CA ARG A 330 -30.36 27.10 19.25
C ARG A 330 -31.28 26.77 18.10
N ILE A 331 -30.75 26.21 17.01
CA ILE A 331 -31.51 25.76 15.84
C ILE A 331 -32.41 24.58 16.21
N ALA A 332 -31.91 23.59 16.96
CA ALA A 332 -32.68 22.45 17.44
C ALA A 332 -33.83 22.87 18.35
N LEU A 333 -33.55 23.82 19.28
CA LEU A 333 -34.60 24.39 20.14
C LEU A 333 -35.68 25.10 19.31
N ALA A 334 -35.30 25.97 18.40
CA ALA A 334 -36.23 26.69 17.54
C ALA A 334 -37.09 25.75 16.71
N HIS A 335 -36.50 24.70 16.15
CA HIS A 335 -37.22 23.69 15.39
C HIS A 335 -38.29 22.98 16.25
N ALA A 336 -37.93 22.49 17.44
CA ALA A 336 -38.85 21.81 18.35
C ALA A 336 -39.94 22.75 18.88
N ALA A 337 -39.61 24.02 19.14
CA ALA A 337 -40.54 25.04 19.58
C ALA A 337 -41.57 25.38 18.47
N ILE A 338 -41.14 25.48 17.20
CA ILE A 338 -42.05 25.66 16.05
C ILE A 338 -43.04 24.51 15.95
N ASP A 339 -42.57 23.28 16.07
CA ASP A 339 -43.43 22.10 16.01
C ASP A 339 -44.44 22.04 17.18
N ALA A 340 -44.02 22.57 18.35
CA ALA A 340 -44.91 22.70 19.52
C ALA A 340 -45.82 23.96 19.47
N ARG A 341 -45.70 24.82 18.47
CA ARG A 341 -46.36 26.13 18.32
C ARG A 341 -45.99 27.14 19.43
N GLU A 342 -44.84 26.98 20.06
CA GLU A 342 -44.29 27.90 21.03
C GLU A 342 -43.45 28.97 20.30
N TRP A 343 -44.16 29.91 19.63
CA TRP A 343 -43.58 30.86 18.66
C TRP A 343 -42.58 31.84 19.30
N GLU A 344 -42.89 32.32 20.51
CA GLU A 344 -42.02 33.26 21.24
C GLU A 344 -40.71 32.59 21.62
N GLU A 345 -40.75 31.36 22.08
CA GLU A 345 -39.58 30.58 22.42
C GLU A 345 -38.70 30.27 21.19
N ALA A 346 -39.33 29.91 20.08
CA ALA A 346 -38.64 29.71 18.81
C ALA A 346 -37.88 30.97 18.36
N ARG A 347 -38.55 32.11 18.45
CA ARG A 347 -37.98 33.43 18.08
C ARG A 347 -36.81 33.80 18.98
N PHE A 348 -36.98 33.62 20.30
CA PHE A 348 -35.95 33.87 21.29
C PHE A 348 -34.71 32.98 21.03
N ALA A 349 -34.87 31.72 20.72
CA ALA A 349 -33.79 30.82 20.40
C ALA A 349 -32.96 31.29 19.19
N LEU A 350 -33.61 31.81 18.15
CA LEU A 350 -32.96 32.28 16.93
C LEU A 350 -32.34 33.69 17.04
N GLN A 351 -32.73 34.51 18.03
CA GLN A 351 -32.33 35.90 18.12
C GLN A 351 -30.82 36.13 18.04
N PRO A 352 -29.95 35.35 18.73
CA PRO A 352 -28.50 35.55 18.65
C PRO A 352 -27.94 35.20 17.26
N LEU A 353 -28.52 34.22 16.58
CA LEU A 353 -28.11 33.78 15.21
C LEU A 353 -28.51 34.82 14.16
N LEU A 354 -29.62 35.52 14.38
CA LEU A 354 -30.09 36.59 13.49
C LEU A 354 -29.23 37.85 13.61
N ALA A 355 -28.68 38.12 14.80
CA ALA A 355 -27.78 39.25 15.03
C ALA A 355 -26.40 39.05 14.41
N ALA A 356 -25.96 37.79 14.21
CA ALA A 356 -24.71 37.47 13.55
C ALA A 356 -24.88 37.51 12.03
N ASN A 357 -24.73 36.40 11.37
CA ASN A 357 -24.97 36.26 9.92
C ASN A 357 -25.84 35.01 9.69
N PRO A 358 -27.19 35.19 9.65
CA PRO A 358 -28.11 34.06 9.63
C PRO A 358 -27.95 33.21 8.37
N THR A 359 -27.84 31.89 8.57
CA THR A 359 -27.77 30.91 7.47
C THR A 359 -29.12 30.69 6.81
N ALA A 360 -29.12 29.98 5.68
CA ALA A 360 -30.36 29.64 4.97
C ALA A 360 -31.35 28.89 5.88
N ARG A 361 -30.89 27.95 6.74
CA ARG A 361 -31.73 27.23 7.72
C ARG A 361 -32.39 28.19 8.72
N VAL A 362 -31.60 29.11 9.27
CA VAL A 362 -32.11 30.11 10.23
C VAL A 362 -33.20 30.98 9.60
N CYS A 363 -32.96 31.47 8.37
CA CYS A 363 -33.95 32.27 7.64
C CYS A 363 -35.21 31.47 7.33
N THR A 364 -35.07 30.20 6.97
CA THR A 364 -36.24 29.29 6.71
C THR A 364 -37.03 29.05 7.98
N LEU A 365 -36.42 28.86 9.14
CA LEU A 365 -37.11 28.72 10.42
C LEU A 365 -37.85 30.00 10.79
N MET A 366 -37.29 31.18 10.53
CA MET A 366 -38.02 32.44 10.71
C MET A 366 -39.24 32.56 9.80
N ALA A 367 -39.15 32.13 8.54
CA ALA A 367 -40.31 32.08 7.64
C ALA A 367 -41.41 31.15 8.17
N ARG A 368 -41.04 29.99 8.75
CA ARG A 368 -41.99 29.07 9.40
C ARG A 368 -42.66 29.70 10.61
N ILE A 369 -41.96 30.48 11.43
CA ILE A 369 -42.51 31.21 12.59
C ILE A 369 -43.54 32.25 12.11
N GLU A 370 -43.18 33.11 11.15
CA GLU A 370 -44.07 34.16 10.65
C GLU A 370 -45.36 33.60 10.00
N GLY A 371 -45.20 32.49 9.26
CA GLY A 371 -46.32 31.79 8.62
C GLY A 371 -47.24 31.07 9.60
N GLY A 372 -46.65 30.45 10.64
CA GLY A 372 -47.42 29.68 11.63
C GLY A 372 -48.12 30.57 12.69
N GLU A 373 -47.47 31.63 13.15
CA GLU A 373 -47.98 32.54 14.18
C GLU A 373 -49.00 33.53 13.60
N LYS A 374 -48.58 34.35 12.65
CA LYS A 374 -49.39 35.49 12.14
C LYS A 374 -50.00 35.27 10.77
N ARG A 375 -49.66 34.21 10.10
CA ARG A 375 -50.02 33.91 8.69
C ARG A 375 -49.66 35.05 7.73
N ASP A 376 -48.59 35.79 8.06
CA ASP A 376 -48.10 36.92 7.26
C ASP A 376 -47.33 36.45 6.03
N ALA A 377 -48.04 36.31 4.93
CA ALA A 377 -47.45 35.90 3.65
C ALA A 377 -46.39 36.88 3.12
N GLY A 378 -46.43 38.15 3.51
CA GLY A 378 -45.43 39.18 3.17
C GLY A 378 -44.08 38.88 3.81
N ARG A 379 -44.10 38.72 5.15
CA ARG A 379 -42.91 38.38 5.91
C ARG A 379 -42.33 37.01 5.59
N VAL A 380 -43.19 36.02 5.35
CA VAL A 380 -42.76 34.70 4.87
C VAL A 380 -41.94 34.84 3.59
N ARG A 381 -42.42 35.58 2.59
CA ARG A 381 -41.69 35.83 1.31
C ARG A 381 -40.37 36.57 1.53
N GLU A 382 -40.38 37.56 2.43
CA GLU A 382 -39.15 38.30 2.77
C GLU A 382 -38.07 37.37 3.34
N TRP A 383 -38.43 36.54 4.35
CA TRP A 383 -37.46 35.59 4.93
C TRP A 383 -36.98 34.51 3.96
N LEU A 384 -37.88 34.00 3.11
CA LEU A 384 -37.46 33.02 2.07
C LEU A 384 -36.54 33.67 1.01
N ALA A 385 -36.81 34.92 0.60
CA ALA A 385 -35.92 35.65 -0.28
C ALA A 385 -34.56 35.92 0.35
N ARG A 386 -34.51 36.13 1.69
CA ARG A 386 -33.27 36.25 2.45
C ARG A 386 -32.56 34.90 2.53
N ALA A 387 -33.27 33.79 2.74
CA ALA A 387 -32.68 32.44 2.78
C ALA A 387 -31.92 32.08 1.48
N VAL A 388 -32.44 32.46 0.31
CA VAL A 388 -31.81 32.21 -0.99
C VAL A 388 -30.43 32.89 -1.10
N ARG A 389 -30.26 34.05 -0.43
CA ARG A 389 -29.00 34.85 -0.46
C ARG A 389 -28.11 34.62 0.76
N ALA A 390 -28.59 33.88 1.75
CA ALA A 390 -27.88 33.64 2.99
C ALA A 390 -26.71 32.69 2.81
N PRO A 391 -25.72 32.73 3.72
CA PRO A 391 -24.69 31.71 3.76
C PRO A 391 -25.28 30.30 3.84
N ARG A 392 -24.64 29.37 3.16
CA ARG A 392 -25.04 27.96 3.19
C ARG A 392 -24.78 27.36 4.56
N ASP A 393 -25.61 26.42 4.94
CA ASP A 393 -25.40 25.61 6.12
C ASP A 393 -24.37 24.51 5.87
N ALA A 394 -23.80 23.95 6.93
CA ALA A 394 -22.93 22.80 6.84
C ALA A 394 -23.72 21.58 6.33
N ILE A 395 -23.06 20.77 5.54
CA ILE A 395 -23.56 19.53 4.92
C ILE A 395 -22.41 18.52 4.83
N TRP A 396 -22.71 17.25 4.66
CA TRP A 396 -21.69 16.24 4.41
C TRP A 396 -21.04 16.45 3.03
N ILE A 397 -19.70 16.54 2.99
CA ILE A 397 -18.94 16.77 1.76
C ILE A 397 -17.80 15.78 1.69
N ALA A 398 -17.70 15.05 0.57
CA ALA A 398 -16.57 14.21 0.23
C ALA A 398 -16.09 14.51 -1.20
N ASP A 399 -14.83 14.79 -1.40
CA ASP A 399 -14.20 15.05 -2.72
C ASP A 399 -14.96 16.06 -3.60
N GLY A 400 -15.57 17.08 -2.95
CA GLY A 400 -16.35 18.12 -3.62
C GLY A 400 -17.82 17.79 -3.88
N VAL A 401 -18.26 16.57 -3.57
CA VAL A 401 -19.67 16.17 -3.67
C VAL A 401 -20.35 16.41 -2.33
N ALA A 402 -21.46 17.15 -2.36
CA ALA A 402 -22.32 17.39 -1.20
C ALA A 402 -23.41 16.31 -1.10
N SER A 403 -23.69 15.85 0.12
CA SER A 403 -24.74 14.86 0.42
C SER A 403 -25.49 15.27 1.70
N GLU A 404 -26.78 15.01 1.74
CA GLU A 404 -27.59 15.19 2.95
C GLU A 404 -27.32 14.10 3.99
N GLU A 405 -26.94 12.91 3.52
CA GLU A 405 -26.66 11.76 4.36
C GLU A 405 -25.16 11.42 4.33
N TRP A 406 -24.68 10.93 5.47
CA TRP A 406 -23.32 10.41 5.56
C TRP A 406 -23.18 9.07 4.83
N SER A 407 -22.05 8.90 4.15
CA SER A 407 -21.65 7.61 3.57
C SER A 407 -20.26 7.23 4.07
N PRO A 408 -19.96 5.92 4.26
CA PRO A 408 -18.64 5.47 4.74
C PRO A 408 -17.52 5.72 3.73
N ILE A 409 -17.84 5.76 2.45
CA ILE A 409 -16.88 5.95 1.35
C ILE A 409 -17.26 7.12 0.45
N SER A 410 -16.25 7.76 -0.13
CA SER A 410 -16.48 8.78 -1.15
C SER A 410 -17.11 8.19 -2.42
N PRO A 411 -18.11 8.83 -3.01
CA PRO A 411 -18.69 8.40 -4.28
C PRO A 411 -17.74 8.62 -5.48
N VAL A 412 -16.71 9.45 -5.32
CA VAL A 412 -15.75 9.79 -6.40
C VAL A 412 -14.52 8.89 -6.33
N THR A 413 -13.85 8.87 -5.19
CA THR A 413 -12.57 8.16 -5.03
C THR A 413 -12.72 6.79 -4.41
N GLY A 414 -13.85 6.46 -3.78
CA GLY A 414 -14.03 5.25 -2.99
C GLY A 414 -13.23 5.23 -1.68
N LYS A 415 -12.63 6.34 -1.29
CA LYS A 415 -11.83 6.44 -0.07
C LYS A 415 -12.72 6.36 1.17
N LEU A 416 -12.30 5.54 2.13
CA LEU A 416 -12.99 5.41 3.42
C LEU A 416 -12.85 6.69 4.25
N ASP A 417 -13.94 7.06 4.97
CA ASP A 417 -13.98 8.20 5.92
C ASP A 417 -13.68 9.56 5.26
N ALA A 418 -14.13 9.73 4.00
CA ALA A 418 -13.88 10.96 3.24
C ALA A 418 -14.91 12.06 3.50
N PHE A 419 -16.07 11.73 4.10
CA PHE A 419 -17.13 12.70 4.37
C PHE A 419 -16.81 13.54 5.61
N GLU A 420 -16.81 14.86 5.41
CA GLU A 420 -16.66 15.87 6.47
C GLU A 420 -17.94 16.71 6.55
N TRP A 421 -18.36 17.02 7.79
CA TRP A 421 -19.46 17.95 8.03
C TRP A 421 -18.93 19.38 8.01
N ARG A 422 -19.17 20.10 6.92
CA ARG A 422 -18.65 21.47 6.72
C ARG A 422 -19.51 22.29 5.77
N VAL A 423 -19.33 23.60 5.82
CA VAL A 423 -19.98 24.53 4.88
C VAL A 423 -19.33 24.37 3.48
N PRO A 424 -20.16 24.20 2.42
CA PRO A 424 -19.64 24.12 1.05
C PRO A 424 -18.87 25.39 0.68
N ALA A 425 -17.68 25.24 0.09
CA ALA A 425 -16.97 26.36 -0.50
C ALA A 425 -17.72 26.88 -1.75
N ASP A 426 -17.76 28.19 -1.95
CA ASP A 426 -18.51 28.83 -3.05
C ASP A 426 -18.05 28.48 -4.48
N LYS A 427 -16.95 27.76 -4.63
CA LYS A 427 -16.48 27.23 -5.93
C LYS A 427 -16.37 25.71 -5.87
N PRO A 428 -17.13 24.96 -6.70
CA PRO A 428 -16.83 23.55 -6.91
C PRO A 428 -15.42 23.47 -7.48
N LYS A 429 -14.50 22.77 -6.81
CA LYS A 429 -13.24 22.35 -7.43
C LYS A 429 -13.61 21.47 -8.62
N SER A 430 -13.27 21.91 -9.84
CA SER A 430 -13.29 21.03 -10.99
C SER A 430 -12.41 19.82 -10.67
N VAL A 431 -12.98 18.63 -10.75
CA VAL A 431 -12.28 17.37 -10.56
C VAL A 431 -11.28 17.24 -11.71
N GLY A 432 -10.04 17.69 -11.47
CA GLY A 432 -8.91 17.39 -12.33
C GLY A 432 -8.45 15.97 -12.02
N SER A 433 -8.32 15.16 -13.04
CA SER A 433 -7.99 13.73 -13.03
C SER A 433 -6.53 13.40 -12.63
N ASP A 434 -5.77 14.35 -12.06
CA ASP A 434 -4.30 14.24 -12.00
C ASP A 434 -3.70 13.74 -10.67
N HIS A 435 -4.49 13.58 -9.60
CA HIS A 435 -3.91 13.21 -8.29
C HIS A 435 -3.75 11.71 -8.02
N PHE A 436 -4.27 10.84 -8.87
CA PHE A 436 -4.19 9.39 -8.62
C PHE A 436 -2.80 8.78 -8.90
N PHE A 437 -1.98 9.46 -9.70
CA PHE A 437 -0.66 8.95 -10.09
C PHE A 437 0.51 9.47 -9.25
N GLU A 438 0.36 10.58 -8.53
CA GLU A 438 1.46 11.15 -7.72
C GLU A 438 1.70 10.41 -6.40
N GLU A 439 0.67 9.86 -5.74
CA GLU A 439 0.84 9.12 -4.49
C GLU A 439 1.44 7.70 -4.67
N ILE A 440 1.29 7.09 -5.84
CA ILE A 440 1.83 5.75 -6.12
C ILE A 440 3.31 5.79 -6.50
N SER A 441 3.80 6.92 -7.03
CA SER A 441 5.22 7.07 -7.41
C SER A 441 6.14 7.44 -6.24
N ALA A 442 5.59 7.84 -5.11
CA ALA A 442 6.34 8.20 -3.90
C ALA A 442 6.51 7.05 -2.89
N LEU A 443 5.95 5.86 -3.18
CA LEU A 443 6.11 4.60 -2.43
C LEU A 443 6.89 3.56 -3.23
#